data_483a78a14a8d5cfcbcbe53bafb579c95
#
_entry.id   483a78a14a8d5cfcbcbe53bafb579c95
#
_cell.length_a   1.000
_cell.length_b   1.000
_cell.length_c   1.000
_cell.angle_alpha   90.00
_cell.angle_beta   90.00
_cell.angle_gamma   90.00
#
_symmetry.space_group_name_H-M   'P 1'
#
loop_
_entity.id
_entity.type
_entity.pdbx_description
1 polymer ?
#
loop_
_entity_poly.entity_id
_entity_poly.type
_entity_poly.pdbx_seq_one_letter_code
_entity_poly.pdbx_strand_id
1 'polypeptide(L)'
;IVDKDGENLVLDFYAYTTRPELPLYAEALQADYKKIGVDLQIKIVDYAVIDTLSQSGDYDMIISSVVTANTGEPVWFLKQYWGTGVETNGSGFSDPRFDELLVLGESANDPVARRNAVINAQQLMLDNAVALFLGYPKINIVGNKKIDGIKMTPSEYYIITKDLKLK
;
A
#
# COMPACT_ATOMS: atom_id res chain seq x y z
N ILE A 1 -0.75 -10.03 24.70
CA ILE A 1 0.48 -9.29 25.04
C ILE A 1 0.04 -8.09 25.84
N VAL A 2 0.58 -8.00 27.01
CA VAL A 2 0.45 -6.85 27.89
C VAL A 2 1.72 -6.05 27.72
N ASP A 3 1.65 -4.76 27.84
CA ASP A 3 2.83 -3.94 27.87
C ASP A 3 3.69 -4.26 29.13
N LYS A 4 4.83 -3.62 29.26
CA LYS A 4 5.74 -3.84 30.39
C LYS A 4 5.14 -3.47 31.76
N ASP A 5 4.05 -2.69 31.78
CA ASP A 5 3.37 -2.23 33.00
C ASP A 5 2.11 -3.07 33.32
N GLY A 6 1.80 -4.07 32.50
CA GLY A 6 0.66 -4.99 32.67
C GLY A 6 -0.65 -4.50 32.04
N GLU A 7 -0.62 -3.41 31.27
CA GLU A 7 -1.76 -2.89 30.53
C GLU A 7 -1.83 -3.49 29.11
N ASN A 8 -3.01 -3.53 28.52
CA ASN A 8 -3.19 -3.96 27.14
C ASN A 8 -2.66 -2.87 26.19
N LEU A 9 -1.96 -3.29 25.15
CA LEU A 9 -1.59 -2.39 24.06
C LEU A 9 -2.85 -2.08 23.22
N VAL A 10 -3.24 -0.81 23.21
CA VAL A 10 -4.38 -0.30 22.41
C VAL A 10 -3.82 0.56 21.28
N LEU A 11 -4.25 0.30 20.03
CA LEU A 11 -3.80 1.03 18.85
C LEU A 11 -4.99 1.54 18.05
N ASP A 12 -4.93 2.78 17.60
CA ASP A 12 -5.89 3.37 16.67
C ASP A 12 -5.61 2.89 15.26
N PHE A 13 -6.59 2.23 14.63
CA PHE A 13 -6.46 1.65 13.30
C PHE A 13 -7.45 2.27 12.32
N TYR A 14 -6.94 3.07 11.39
CA TYR A 14 -7.74 3.83 10.44
C TYR A 14 -7.95 3.08 9.13
N ALA A 15 -9.21 3.05 8.66
CA ALA A 15 -9.62 2.49 7.38
C ALA A 15 -10.65 3.41 6.71
N TYR A 16 -10.87 3.23 5.40
CA TYR A 16 -11.83 4.01 4.61
C TYR A 16 -12.67 3.12 3.68
N THR A 17 -13.85 3.60 3.26
CA THR A 17 -14.85 2.79 2.56
C THR A 17 -14.82 2.90 1.04
N THR A 18 -14.09 3.86 0.46
CA THR A 18 -13.97 3.97 -1.01
C THR A 18 -13.26 2.78 -1.66
N ARG A 19 -12.62 1.97 -0.83
CA ARG A 19 -12.13 0.63 -1.14
C ARG A 19 -12.85 -0.35 -0.21
N PRO A 20 -13.91 -1.01 -0.65
CA PRO A 20 -14.82 -1.77 0.22
C PRO A 20 -14.17 -2.98 0.91
N GLU A 21 -13.05 -3.46 0.41
CA GLU A 21 -12.27 -4.53 1.01
C GLU A 21 -11.52 -4.10 2.28
N LEU A 22 -11.16 -2.82 2.43
CA LEU A 22 -10.30 -2.38 3.53
C LEU A 22 -10.93 -2.52 4.91
N PRO A 23 -12.21 -2.17 5.14
CA PRO A 23 -12.86 -2.45 6.42
C PRO A 23 -12.85 -3.94 6.78
N LEU A 24 -13.03 -4.83 5.80
CA LEU A 24 -13.01 -6.29 6.03
C LEU A 24 -11.61 -6.78 6.44
N TYR A 25 -10.57 -6.26 5.81
CA TYR A 25 -9.20 -6.55 6.24
C TYR A 25 -8.91 -5.99 7.63
N ALA A 26 -9.42 -4.80 7.95
CA ALA A 26 -9.24 -4.21 9.28
C ALA A 26 -9.88 -5.08 10.37
N GLU A 27 -11.10 -5.57 10.14
CA GLU A 27 -11.77 -6.50 11.07
C GLU A 27 -11.01 -7.82 11.24
N ALA A 28 -10.50 -8.38 10.15
CA ALA A 28 -9.69 -9.60 10.20
C ALA A 28 -8.40 -9.40 11.01
N LEU A 29 -7.69 -8.29 10.77
CA LEU A 29 -6.49 -7.93 11.51
C LEU A 29 -6.81 -7.70 12.99
N GLN A 30 -7.88 -7.00 13.33
CA GLN A 30 -8.33 -6.80 14.72
C GLN A 30 -8.52 -8.14 15.43
N ALA A 31 -9.17 -9.11 14.75
CA ALA A 31 -9.37 -10.45 15.31
C ALA A 31 -8.05 -11.21 15.52
N ASP A 32 -7.07 -11.04 14.64
CA ASP A 32 -5.78 -11.68 14.76
C ASP A 32 -4.90 -11.01 15.84
N TYR A 33 -4.86 -9.69 15.88
CA TYR A 33 -4.11 -8.93 16.89
C TYR A 33 -4.64 -9.18 18.31
N LYS A 34 -5.96 -9.35 18.45
CA LYS A 34 -6.58 -9.72 19.73
C LYS A 34 -6.04 -11.04 20.30
N LYS A 35 -5.68 -12.00 19.43
CA LYS A 35 -5.12 -13.31 19.87
C LYS A 35 -3.75 -13.15 20.53
N ILE A 36 -3.05 -12.08 20.22
CA ILE A 36 -1.74 -11.76 20.80
C ILE A 36 -1.81 -10.65 21.86
N GLY A 37 -3.04 -10.25 22.28
CA GLY A 37 -3.27 -9.29 23.35
C GLY A 37 -3.15 -7.82 22.93
N VAL A 38 -3.24 -7.52 21.62
CA VAL A 38 -3.28 -6.15 21.12
C VAL A 38 -4.72 -5.80 20.76
N ASP A 39 -5.21 -4.67 21.24
CA ASP A 39 -6.55 -4.15 20.96
C ASP A 39 -6.49 -3.09 19.85
N LEU A 40 -6.94 -3.44 18.65
CA LEU A 40 -7.04 -2.50 17.53
C LEU A 40 -8.41 -1.80 17.56
N GLN A 41 -8.41 -0.48 17.74
CA GLN A 41 -9.59 0.38 17.67
C GLN A 41 -9.82 0.83 16.24
N ILE A 42 -10.69 0.13 15.49
CA ILE A 42 -10.98 0.45 14.10
C ILE A 42 -11.75 1.76 13.99
N LYS A 43 -11.20 2.71 13.23
CA LYS A 43 -11.81 4.02 12.92
C LYS A 43 -12.04 4.12 11.41
N ILE A 44 -13.31 4.12 11.01
CA ILE A 44 -13.69 4.31 9.62
C ILE A 44 -13.83 5.81 9.36
N VAL A 45 -13.03 6.33 8.43
CA VAL A 45 -12.95 7.76 8.11
C VAL A 45 -13.05 8.00 6.59
N ASP A 46 -13.23 9.24 6.19
CA ASP A 46 -13.13 9.63 4.79
C ASP A 46 -11.67 9.56 4.31
N TYR A 47 -11.48 9.29 3.01
CA TYR A 47 -10.14 9.17 2.42
C TYR A 47 -9.27 10.44 2.65
N ALA A 48 -9.88 11.63 2.62
CA ALA A 48 -9.16 12.88 2.89
C ALA A 48 -8.53 12.93 4.29
N VAL A 49 -9.14 12.27 5.27
CA VAL A 49 -8.57 12.14 6.62
C VAL A 49 -7.33 11.24 6.61
N ILE A 50 -7.36 10.16 5.81
CA ILE A 50 -6.20 9.27 5.63
C ILE A 50 -5.00 10.05 5.06
N ASP A 51 -5.21 10.90 4.06
CA ASP A 51 -4.14 11.72 3.48
C ASP A 51 -3.55 12.66 4.55
N THR A 52 -4.40 13.30 5.36
CA THR A 52 -3.95 14.18 6.45
C THR A 52 -3.14 13.42 7.50
N LEU A 53 -3.62 12.26 7.94
CA LEU A 53 -2.93 11.40 8.91
C LEU A 53 -1.59 10.90 8.36
N SER A 54 -1.56 10.49 7.09
CA SER A 54 -0.32 10.02 6.43
C SER A 54 0.74 11.11 6.33
N GLN A 55 0.34 12.38 6.16
CA GLN A 55 1.26 13.52 6.13
C GLN A 55 1.74 13.95 7.51
N SER A 56 0.86 13.94 8.50
CA SER A 56 1.19 14.34 9.87
C SER A 56 1.95 13.25 10.64
N GLY A 57 1.77 11.97 10.28
CA GLY A 57 2.26 10.83 11.07
C GLY A 57 1.48 10.61 12.39
N ASP A 58 0.34 11.28 12.58
CA ASP A 58 -0.46 11.20 13.80
C ASP A 58 -1.45 10.02 13.75
N TYR A 59 -0.92 8.82 13.74
CA TYR A 59 -1.67 7.57 13.74
C TYR A 59 -0.82 6.40 14.24
N ASP A 60 -1.46 5.37 14.78
CA ASP A 60 -0.78 4.12 15.11
C ASP A 60 -0.75 3.18 13.89
N MET A 61 -1.89 2.98 13.23
CA MET A 61 -2.01 2.13 12.05
C MET A 61 -2.98 2.71 11.02
N ILE A 62 -2.61 2.62 9.75
CA ILE A 62 -3.49 2.92 8.61
C ILE A 62 -3.47 1.73 7.64
N ILE A 63 -4.64 1.32 7.14
CA ILE A 63 -4.75 0.40 6.02
C ILE A 63 -5.01 1.18 4.73
N SER A 64 -4.27 0.86 3.67
CA SER A 64 -4.41 1.51 2.37
C SER A 64 -4.36 0.52 1.22
N SER A 65 -4.98 0.89 0.09
CA SER A 65 -4.90 0.15 -1.18
C SER A 65 -4.36 1.07 -2.25
N VAL A 66 -3.21 0.75 -2.78
CA VAL A 66 -2.47 1.60 -3.73
C VAL A 66 -2.07 0.82 -4.97
N VAL A 67 -2.15 1.45 -6.14
CA VAL A 67 -1.62 0.88 -7.39
C VAL A 67 -0.11 1.06 -7.41
N THR A 68 0.63 -0.05 -7.33
CA THR A 68 2.08 -0.04 -7.10
C THR A 68 2.93 0.20 -8.35
N ALA A 69 2.37 -0.01 -9.54
CA ALA A 69 3.11 0.08 -10.81
C ALA A 69 2.26 0.75 -11.91
N ASN A 70 1.80 1.97 -11.67
CA ASN A 70 0.93 2.73 -12.58
C ASN A 70 1.47 2.83 -14.02
N THR A 71 2.78 3.01 -14.14
CA THR A 71 3.49 3.15 -15.43
C THR A 71 4.36 1.94 -15.77
N GLY A 72 4.23 0.85 -14.99
CA GLY A 72 5.15 -0.29 -15.06
C GLY A 72 6.47 -0.06 -14.31
N GLU A 73 6.60 1.06 -13.59
CA GLU A 73 7.80 1.43 -12.84
C GLU A 73 7.57 1.33 -11.32
N PRO A 74 8.13 0.31 -10.65
CA PRO A 74 7.88 0.06 -9.24
C PRO A 74 8.63 1.01 -8.30
N VAL A 75 9.71 1.65 -8.75
CA VAL A 75 10.52 2.54 -7.89
C VAL A 75 9.71 3.73 -7.41
N TRP A 76 8.83 4.29 -8.27
CA TRP A 76 7.97 5.39 -7.90
C TRP A 76 7.16 5.08 -6.64
N PHE A 77 6.54 3.90 -6.57
CA PHE A 77 5.74 3.49 -5.42
C PHE A 77 6.57 3.42 -4.13
N LEU A 78 7.74 2.76 -4.20
CA LEU A 78 8.64 2.61 -3.06
C LEU A 78 9.12 3.98 -2.56
N LYS A 79 9.53 4.85 -3.47
CA LYS A 79 10.02 6.20 -3.16
C LYS A 79 8.94 7.07 -2.55
N GLN A 80 7.75 7.07 -3.15
CA GLN A 80 6.64 7.92 -2.75
C GLN A 80 6.16 7.65 -1.32
N TYR A 81 6.17 6.40 -0.89
CA TYR A 81 5.60 6.01 0.41
C TYR A 81 6.64 5.77 1.50
N TRP A 82 7.91 5.53 1.14
CA TRP A 82 8.95 5.18 2.13
C TRP A 82 10.30 5.86 1.89
N GLY A 83 10.46 6.68 0.86
CA GLY A 83 11.69 7.46 0.64
C GLY A 83 11.92 8.46 1.78
N THR A 84 13.16 8.58 2.22
CA THR A 84 13.52 9.51 3.30
C THR A 84 13.18 10.96 2.92
N GLY A 85 12.45 11.66 3.79
CA GLY A 85 12.07 13.07 3.61
C GLY A 85 10.98 13.30 2.55
N VAL A 86 10.35 12.26 2.02
CA VAL A 86 9.18 12.39 1.15
C VAL A 86 7.96 12.72 1.99
N GLU A 87 7.21 13.74 1.62
CA GLU A 87 6.05 14.26 2.38
C GLU A 87 4.98 13.20 2.66
N THR A 88 4.78 12.26 1.71
CA THR A 88 3.80 11.18 1.85
C THR A 88 4.31 9.97 2.61
N ASN A 89 5.56 9.98 3.07
CA ASN A 89 6.11 8.95 3.97
C ASN A 89 5.71 9.24 5.42
N GLY A 90 4.45 9.02 5.77
CA GLY A 90 3.94 9.17 7.14
C GLY A 90 4.42 8.10 8.12
N SER A 91 5.04 7.01 7.63
CA SER A 91 5.58 5.95 8.49
C SER A 91 6.81 6.35 9.29
N GLY A 92 7.48 7.45 8.91
CA GLY A 92 8.74 7.87 9.49
C GLY A 92 9.94 6.96 9.17
N PHE A 93 9.75 5.97 8.26
CA PHE A 93 10.84 5.10 7.84
C PHE A 93 11.95 5.91 7.14
N SER A 94 13.19 5.67 7.53
CA SER A 94 14.37 6.29 6.94
C SER A 94 15.55 5.32 7.03
N ASP A 95 16.08 4.92 5.88
CA ASP A 95 17.27 4.08 5.79
C ASP A 95 18.09 4.50 4.55
N PRO A 96 19.32 5.01 4.72
CA PRO A 96 20.17 5.42 3.59
C PRO A 96 20.40 4.31 2.55
N ARG A 97 20.45 3.05 2.97
CA ARG A 97 20.61 1.90 2.06
C ARG A 97 19.38 1.73 1.18
N PHE A 98 18.18 2.00 1.73
CA PHE A 98 16.94 1.98 0.95
C PHE A 98 16.96 3.08 -0.10
N ASP A 99 17.33 4.31 0.27
CA ASP A 99 17.40 5.44 -0.63
C ASP A 99 18.43 5.22 -1.76
N GLU A 100 19.60 4.65 -1.45
CA GLU A 100 20.61 4.27 -2.44
C GLU A 100 20.06 3.24 -3.46
N LEU A 101 19.29 2.25 -2.99
CA LEU A 101 18.65 1.27 -3.85
C LEU A 101 17.58 1.90 -4.74
N LEU A 102 16.83 2.89 -4.25
CA LEU A 102 15.88 3.64 -5.07
C LEU A 102 16.60 4.43 -6.18
N VAL A 103 17.69 5.12 -5.85
CA VAL A 103 18.51 5.85 -6.84
C VAL A 103 19.06 4.89 -7.89
N LEU A 104 19.57 3.74 -7.48
CA LEU A 104 20.05 2.71 -8.42
C LEU A 104 18.93 2.17 -9.31
N GLY A 105 17.75 1.93 -8.74
CA GLY A 105 16.57 1.48 -9.48
C GLY A 105 16.07 2.50 -10.51
N GLU A 106 16.21 3.80 -10.24
CA GLU A 106 15.87 4.87 -11.19
C GLU A 106 16.92 5.07 -12.28
N SER A 107 18.20 5.02 -11.93
CA SER A 107 19.30 5.49 -12.78
C SER A 107 20.06 4.41 -13.56
N ALA A 108 20.03 3.15 -13.13
CA ALA A 108 20.78 2.10 -13.79
C ALA A 108 20.29 1.85 -15.22
N ASN A 109 21.22 1.83 -16.18
CA ASN A 109 20.89 1.50 -17.57
C ASN A 109 20.69 0.00 -17.80
N ASP A 110 21.30 -0.85 -16.96
CA ASP A 110 21.13 -2.30 -17.01
C ASP A 110 19.80 -2.71 -16.36
N PRO A 111 18.88 -3.35 -17.11
CA PRO A 111 17.59 -3.81 -16.57
C PRO A 111 17.73 -4.82 -15.41
N VAL A 112 18.81 -5.61 -15.40
CA VAL A 112 19.05 -6.59 -14.32
C VAL A 112 19.46 -5.86 -13.05
N ALA A 113 20.32 -4.86 -13.15
CA ALA A 113 20.72 -4.03 -12.01
C ALA A 113 19.51 -3.27 -11.43
N ARG A 114 18.67 -2.68 -12.27
CA ARG A 114 17.41 -2.02 -11.86
C ARG A 114 16.50 -2.97 -11.09
N ARG A 115 16.23 -4.13 -11.69
CA ARG A 115 15.37 -5.15 -11.04
C ARG A 115 15.92 -5.57 -9.68
N ASN A 116 17.22 -5.84 -9.60
CA ASN A 116 17.85 -6.27 -8.36
C ASN A 116 17.79 -5.18 -7.28
N ALA A 117 17.99 -3.91 -7.66
CA ALA A 117 17.84 -2.79 -6.74
C ALA A 117 16.44 -2.73 -6.14
N VAL A 118 15.40 -2.86 -6.96
CA VAL A 118 14.01 -2.86 -6.50
C VAL A 118 13.70 -4.07 -5.59
N ILE A 119 14.20 -5.26 -5.93
CA ILE A 119 14.01 -6.46 -5.10
C ILE A 119 14.71 -6.27 -3.75
N ASN A 120 15.94 -5.77 -3.73
CA ASN A 120 16.67 -5.53 -2.51
C ASN A 120 16.03 -4.44 -1.63
N ALA A 121 15.47 -3.39 -2.23
CA ALA A 121 14.71 -2.38 -1.50
C ALA A 121 13.48 -2.98 -0.82
N GLN A 122 12.71 -3.81 -1.52
CA GLN A 122 11.56 -4.51 -0.94
C GLN A 122 11.99 -5.48 0.17
N GLN A 123 13.08 -6.22 -0.01
CA GLN A 123 13.59 -7.12 1.02
C GLN A 123 13.98 -6.35 2.28
N LEU A 124 14.64 -5.20 2.12
CA LEU A 124 15.02 -4.35 3.25
C LEU A 124 13.80 -3.83 4.03
N MET A 125 12.71 -3.51 3.34
CA MET A 125 11.45 -3.13 3.99
C MET A 125 10.84 -4.29 4.79
N LEU A 126 10.85 -5.51 4.24
CA LEU A 126 10.34 -6.70 4.93
C LEU A 126 11.18 -7.02 6.16
N ASP A 127 12.50 -6.96 6.04
CA ASP A 127 13.44 -7.24 7.13
C ASP A 127 13.30 -6.23 8.30
N ASN A 128 12.87 -5.01 8.00
CA ASN A 128 12.63 -3.95 9.00
C ASN A 128 11.15 -3.84 9.43
N ALA A 129 10.27 -4.72 8.94
CA ALA A 129 8.83 -4.70 9.22
C ALA A 129 8.18 -3.32 9.01
N VAL A 130 8.59 -2.60 7.96
CA VAL A 130 8.15 -1.23 7.67
C VAL A 130 6.65 -1.15 7.40
N ALA A 131 6.09 -2.17 6.75
CA ALA A 131 4.67 -2.28 6.46
C ALA A 131 4.24 -3.75 6.42
N LEU A 132 2.98 -4.00 6.72
CA LEU A 132 2.34 -5.30 6.55
C LEU A 132 1.66 -5.36 5.16
N PHE A 133 2.23 -6.13 4.24
CA PHE A 133 1.67 -6.32 2.90
C PHE A 133 0.63 -7.44 2.92
N LEU A 134 -0.66 -7.08 2.87
CA LEU A 134 -1.77 -8.02 3.05
C LEU A 134 -2.06 -8.84 1.80
N GLY A 135 -1.92 -8.27 0.60
CA GLY A 135 -2.19 -8.96 -0.65
C GLY A 135 -2.55 -8.06 -1.81
N TYR A 136 -2.92 -8.69 -2.92
CA TYR A 136 -3.37 -8.04 -4.14
C TYR A 136 -4.83 -8.43 -4.41
N PRO A 137 -5.78 -7.48 -4.36
CA PRO A 137 -7.18 -7.77 -4.65
C PRO A 137 -7.36 -8.16 -6.12
N LYS A 138 -8.29 -9.09 -6.38
CA LYS A 138 -8.70 -9.42 -7.75
C LYS A 138 -9.67 -8.35 -8.23
N ILE A 139 -9.33 -7.70 -9.33
CA ILE A 139 -10.17 -6.71 -9.98
C ILE A 139 -10.98 -7.37 -11.09
N ASN A 140 -12.27 -7.07 -11.17
CA ASN A 140 -13.18 -7.58 -12.20
C ASN A 140 -13.80 -6.41 -12.97
N ILE A 141 -13.92 -6.54 -14.29
CA ILE A 141 -14.68 -5.62 -15.12
C ILE A 141 -16.00 -6.27 -15.50
N VAL A 142 -17.09 -5.56 -15.24
CA VAL A 142 -18.42 -5.95 -15.69
C VAL A 142 -18.88 -4.97 -16.76
N GLY A 143 -19.20 -5.47 -17.94
CA GLY A 143 -19.64 -4.67 -19.07
C GLY A 143 -21.03 -5.07 -19.58
N ASN A 144 -21.74 -4.12 -20.20
CA ASN A 144 -23.00 -4.41 -20.90
C ASN A 144 -22.72 -5.29 -22.12
N LYS A 145 -23.65 -6.21 -22.45
CA LYS A 145 -23.56 -7.10 -23.62
C LYS A 145 -23.43 -6.37 -24.97
N LYS A 146 -23.84 -5.08 -25.02
CA LYS A 146 -23.71 -4.21 -26.19
C LYS A 146 -22.29 -3.67 -26.39
N ILE A 147 -21.39 -3.90 -25.45
CA ILE A 147 -20.00 -3.41 -25.52
C ILE A 147 -19.11 -4.58 -25.91
N ASP A 148 -18.22 -4.35 -26.85
CA ASP A 148 -17.17 -5.26 -27.29
C ASP A 148 -15.78 -4.66 -27.05
N GLY A 149 -14.73 -5.50 -27.03
CA GLY A 149 -13.36 -5.05 -26.87
C GLY A 149 -12.95 -4.69 -25.44
N ILE A 150 -13.76 -5.05 -24.42
CA ILE A 150 -13.35 -4.89 -23.01
C ILE A 150 -12.16 -5.82 -22.73
N LYS A 151 -11.06 -5.23 -22.28
CA LYS A 151 -9.86 -5.97 -21.88
C LYS A 151 -9.43 -5.54 -20.49
N MET A 152 -9.11 -6.50 -19.64
CA MET A 152 -8.45 -6.24 -18.37
C MET A 152 -6.96 -5.98 -18.62
N THR A 153 -6.43 -4.92 -18.02
CA THR A 153 -5.00 -4.64 -17.96
C THR A 153 -4.50 -4.82 -16.52
N PRO A 154 -3.20 -4.96 -16.28
CA PRO A 154 -2.66 -5.00 -14.92
C PRO A 154 -2.93 -3.74 -14.09
N SER A 155 -3.25 -2.62 -14.74
CA SER A 155 -3.62 -1.36 -14.08
C SER A 155 -5.13 -1.13 -14.15
N GLU A 156 -5.76 -0.79 -13.04
CA GLU A 156 -7.18 -0.45 -12.96
C GLU A 156 -7.55 0.84 -13.71
N TYR A 157 -6.57 1.66 -14.08
CA TYR A 157 -6.80 2.94 -14.77
C TYR A 157 -6.96 2.81 -16.28
N TYR A 158 -6.48 1.73 -16.91
CA TYR A 158 -6.46 1.57 -18.36
C TYR A 158 -7.55 0.64 -18.86
N ILE A 159 -8.81 1.01 -18.59
CA ILE A 159 -10.00 0.23 -18.99
C ILE A 159 -10.48 0.63 -20.39
N ILE A 160 -10.43 1.95 -20.72
CA ILE A 160 -10.86 2.48 -21.99
C ILE A 160 -9.72 2.40 -23.00
N THR A 161 -9.88 1.58 -24.03
CA THR A 161 -8.89 1.36 -25.08
C THR A 161 -9.51 1.67 -26.46
N LYS A 162 -8.66 1.77 -27.48
CA LYS A 162 -9.11 1.95 -28.88
C LYS A 162 -9.95 0.78 -29.41
N ASP A 163 -9.92 -0.37 -28.76
CA ASP A 163 -10.66 -1.58 -29.15
C ASP A 163 -12.09 -1.59 -28.59
N LEU A 164 -12.39 -0.69 -27.65
CA LEU A 164 -13.71 -0.58 -27.04
C LEU A 164 -14.70 0.00 -28.04
N LYS A 165 -15.80 -0.71 -28.32
CA LYS A 165 -16.83 -0.29 -29.28
C LYS A 165 -18.20 -0.83 -28.88
N LEU A 166 -19.24 -0.19 -29.40
CA LEU A 166 -20.61 -0.74 -29.40
C LEU A 166 -20.72 -1.84 -30.46
N LYS A 167 -21.45 -2.88 -30.15
CA LYS A 167 -21.85 -3.94 -31.09
C LYS A 167 -22.93 -3.47 -32.01
#